data_39d76e1e12fe412cfab3e7e745137218
#
_entry.id   39d76e1e12fe412cfab3e7e745137218
#
_cell.length_a   1.000
_cell.length_b   1.000
_cell.length_c   1.000
_cell.angle_alpha   90.00
_cell.angle_beta   90.00
_cell.angle_gamma   90.00
#
_symmetry.space_group_name_H-M   'P 1'
#
loop_
_entity.id
_entity.type
_entity.pdbx_description
1 polymer ?
#
loop_
_entity_poly.entity_id
_entity_poly.type
_entity_poly.pdbx_seq_one_letter_code
_entity_poly.pdbx_strand_id
1 'polypeptide(L)'
;MHPTGMIPHAAFGRKTLAVGLTALALALLAPAGLAAEIVSETRAVHGFSQIELDGQADVTLRQGQTEGVTLEATASALRDIRTEVRGRKLTIRVESKHHWWQWLIGAAARTPKVTIDFIQLDRLEASGAVAIVASSLKASELHLDFAGACRLKIADLQANRLRVDGAGATRVDLAGRVAEQDIDLSGAGSYRAEDLVSDRTALQVSGAGKAIVNATKTLKAGISGAGLVEYVGDPAVERDVSGIGKIRRR
;
A
#
# COMPACT_ATOMS: atom_id res chain seq x y z
N MET A 1 -42.75 79.05 -71.84
CA MET A 1 -42.94 78.02 -72.89
C MET A 1 -42.34 76.72 -72.41
N HIS A 2 -43.18 75.74 -72.20
CA HIS A 2 -42.76 74.34 -71.90
C HIS A 2 -42.14 73.69 -73.14
N PRO A 3 -41.38 72.62 -73.05
CA PRO A 3 -41.91 71.30 -72.70
C PRO A 3 -40.97 70.44 -71.85
N THR A 4 -41.59 69.66 -71.01
CA THR A 4 -41.65 68.17 -70.94
C THR A 4 -40.35 67.39 -71.24
N GLY A 5 -39.80 66.71 -70.25
CA GLY A 5 -38.75 65.71 -70.38
C GLY A 5 -38.90 64.62 -69.38
N MET A 6 -39.20 63.53 -69.94
CA MET A 6 -39.52 62.17 -69.48
C MET A 6 -38.51 61.54 -68.45
N ILE A 7 -39.06 60.86 -67.45
CA ILE A 7 -38.36 60.09 -66.47
C ILE A 7 -38.08 58.68 -67.04
N PRO A 8 -36.88 58.08 -66.89
CA PRO A 8 -36.74 56.66 -67.00
C PRO A 8 -36.49 55.99 -65.59
N HIS A 9 -37.24 54.95 -65.39
CA HIS A 9 -37.12 54.05 -64.30
C HIS A 9 -35.69 53.47 -64.12
N ALA A 10 -35.08 53.67 -62.99
CA ALA A 10 -33.87 53.00 -62.62
C ALA A 10 -34.19 51.83 -61.68
N ALA A 11 -33.80 50.67 -62.10
CA ALA A 11 -33.95 49.38 -61.40
C ALA A 11 -33.23 49.37 -60.06
N PHE A 12 -33.94 48.93 -59.03
CA PHE A 12 -33.43 48.71 -57.65
C PHE A 12 -32.63 47.42 -57.61
N GLY A 13 -31.33 47.51 -57.73
CA GLY A 13 -30.42 46.40 -57.51
C GLY A 13 -30.27 46.13 -56.03
N ARG A 14 -30.83 45.01 -55.55
CA ARG A 14 -30.59 44.46 -54.20
C ARG A 14 -29.14 44.02 -54.08
N LYS A 15 -28.32 44.82 -53.40
CA LYS A 15 -26.99 44.36 -52.92
C LYS A 15 -27.21 43.58 -51.68
N THR A 16 -27.13 42.24 -51.76
CA THR A 16 -27.02 41.35 -50.66
C THR A 16 -25.63 41.51 -50.02
N LEU A 17 -25.58 42.10 -48.81
CA LEU A 17 -24.41 42.09 -47.98
C LEU A 17 -24.25 40.67 -47.42
N ALA A 18 -23.28 39.93 -47.93
CA ALA A 18 -22.80 38.71 -47.29
C ALA A 18 -21.98 39.08 -46.06
N VAL A 19 -22.59 38.96 -44.88
CA VAL A 19 -21.89 39.03 -43.61
C VAL A 19 -21.13 37.71 -43.45
N GLY A 20 -19.83 37.76 -43.74
CA GLY A 20 -18.95 36.65 -43.47
C GLY A 20 -18.76 36.46 -41.94
N LEU A 21 -19.42 35.46 -41.38
CA LEU A 21 -19.15 34.99 -40.04
C LEU A 21 -17.82 34.24 -40.08
N THR A 22 -16.71 34.93 -39.80
CA THR A 22 -15.45 34.27 -39.45
C THR A 22 -15.61 33.67 -38.03
N ALA A 23 -15.99 32.40 -37.98
CA ALA A 23 -15.92 31.62 -36.74
C ALA A 23 -14.45 31.47 -36.34
N LEU A 24 -14.03 32.28 -35.38
CA LEU A 24 -12.75 32.15 -34.70
C LEU A 24 -12.84 30.87 -33.82
N ALA A 25 -12.41 29.74 -34.38
CA ALA A 25 -12.23 28.51 -33.61
C ALA A 25 -11.09 28.72 -32.60
N LEU A 26 -11.46 29.16 -31.40
CA LEU A 26 -10.57 29.16 -30.26
C LEU A 26 -10.32 27.68 -29.87
N ALA A 27 -9.32 27.08 -30.46
CA ALA A 27 -8.82 25.78 -30.02
C ALA A 27 -8.36 25.96 -28.57
N LEU A 28 -9.20 25.53 -27.63
CA LEU A 28 -8.80 25.25 -26.24
C LEU A 28 -7.72 24.15 -26.29
N LEU A 29 -6.45 24.56 -26.39
CA LEU A 29 -5.35 23.70 -25.99
C LEU A 29 -5.53 23.48 -24.48
N ALA A 30 -6.26 22.43 -24.12
CA ALA A 30 -6.18 21.87 -22.79
C ALA A 30 -4.68 21.58 -22.54
N PRO A 31 -4.07 22.09 -21.48
CA PRO A 31 -2.71 21.68 -21.16
C PRO A 31 -2.78 20.15 -20.96
N ALA A 32 -2.13 19.40 -21.85
CA ALA A 32 -1.84 18.00 -21.59
C ALA A 32 -1.08 18.01 -20.28
N GLY A 33 -1.79 17.66 -19.18
CA GLY A 33 -1.17 17.52 -17.86
C GLY A 33 0.01 16.62 -18.07
N LEU A 34 1.23 17.11 -17.89
CA LEU A 34 2.45 16.35 -17.90
C LEU A 34 2.32 15.33 -16.78
N ALA A 35 1.79 14.15 -17.11
CA ALA A 35 1.83 13.01 -16.19
C ALA A 35 3.30 12.82 -15.85
N ALA A 36 3.66 13.03 -14.58
CA ALA A 36 5.04 12.90 -14.15
C ALA A 36 5.55 11.52 -14.59
N GLU A 37 6.60 11.49 -15.37
CA GLU A 37 7.21 10.27 -15.91
C GLU A 37 7.69 9.39 -14.75
N ILE A 38 7.30 8.13 -14.76
CA ILE A 38 7.75 7.11 -13.82
C ILE A 38 9.05 6.54 -14.34
N VAL A 39 10.08 6.62 -13.53
CA VAL A 39 11.42 6.10 -13.80
C VAL A 39 11.64 4.87 -12.93
N SER A 40 12.29 3.86 -13.49
CA SER A 40 12.74 2.68 -12.75
C SER A 40 14.24 2.79 -12.47
N GLU A 41 14.63 2.59 -11.21
CA GLU A 41 16.02 2.59 -10.74
C GLU A 41 16.30 1.31 -9.97
N THR A 42 17.36 0.59 -10.35
CA THR A 42 17.81 -0.59 -9.64
C THR A 42 19.01 -0.26 -8.77
N ARG A 43 18.96 -0.67 -7.51
CA ARG A 43 20.03 -0.52 -6.52
C ARG A 43 20.59 -1.88 -6.16
N ALA A 44 21.89 -2.06 -6.39
CA ALA A 44 22.60 -3.27 -5.99
C ALA A 44 22.79 -3.24 -4.47
N VAL A 45 22.16 -4.20 -3.77
CA VAL A 45 22.28 -4.41 -2.32
C VAL A 45 22.49 -5.89 -2.08
N HIS A 46 23.29 -6.23 -1.07
CA HIS A 46 23.67 -7.62 -0.79
C HIS A 46 23.86 -7.86 0.69
N GLY A 47 23.69 -9.14 1.10
CA GLY A 47 24.07 -9.62 2.43
C GLY A 47 23.08 -9.23 3.53
N PHE A 48 21.79 -9.11 3.21
CA PHE A 48 20.78 -8.79 4.21
C PHE A 48 19.79 -9.94 4.44
N SER A 49 19.28 -10.05 5.64
CA SER A 49 18.17 -10.93 6.01
C SER A 49 17.14 -10.20 6.87
N GLN A 50 17.33 -8.91 7.06
CA GLN A 50 16.40 -8.04 7.77
C GLN A 50 16.07 -6.85 6.86
N ILE A 51 14.81 -6.44 6.84
CA ILE A 51 14.32 -5.31 6.04
C ILE A 51 13.61 -4.35 6.97
N GLU A 52 13.98 -3.08 6.88
CA GLU A 52 13.34 -1.96 7.57
C GLU A 52 12.80 -0.97 6.52
N LEU A 53 11.49 -0.71 6.59
CA LEU A 53 10.76 0.18 5.69
C LEU A 53 10.21 1.35 6.50
N ASP A 54 10.52 2.58 6.08
CA ASP A 54 10.06 3.79 6.78
C ASP A 54 9.49 4.80 5.77
N GLY A 55 8.29 5.32 6.05
CA GLY A 55 7.61 6.31 5.23
C GLY A 55 6.38 5.77 4.51
N GLN A 56 6.22 6.10 3.22
CA GLN A 56 5.07 5.67 2.41
C GLN A 56 5.54 4.94 1.15
N ALA A 57 5.16 3.66 1.00
CA ALA A 57 5.54 2.85 -0.16
C ALA A 57 4.59 1.66 -0.39
N ASP A 58 4.48 1.24 -1.67
CA ASP A 58 3.92 -0.05 -2.07
C ASP A 58 5.08 -1.01 -2.34
N VAL A 59 5.20 -2.06 -1.54
CA VAL A 59 6.36 -2.96 -1.53
C VAL A 59 5.98 -4.35 -2.01
N THR A 60 6.74 -4.88 -2.96
CA THR A 60 6.65 -6.27 -3.40
C THR A 60 7.90 -7.03 -2.94
N LEU A 61 7.72 -8.07 -2.16
CA LEU A 61 8.80 -8.95 -1.70
C LEU A 61 8.87 -10.20 -2.59
N ARG A 62 10.05 -10.51 -3.12
CA ARG A 62 10.29 -11.68 -3.96
C ARG A 62 11.46 -12.47 -3.40
N GLN A 63 11.19 -13.66 -2.90
CA GLN A 63 12.24 -14.57 -2.46
C GLN A 63 12.82 -15.34 -3.66
N GLY A 64 14.15 -15.36 -3.77
CA GLY A 64 14.84 -15.98 -4.90
C GLY A 64 16.29 -16.32 -4.61
N GLN A 65 17.11 -16.32 -5.66
CA GLN A 65 18.55 -16.62 -5.60
C GLN A 65 19.41 -15.35 -5.65
N THR A 66 18.81 -14.18 -5.81
CA THR A 66 19.49 -12.89 -5.96
C THR A 66 18.95 -11.89 -4.97
N GLU A 67 19.76 -10.88 -4.64
CA GLU A 67 19.38 -9.76 -3.80
C GLU A 67 19.44 -8.45 -4.60
N GLY A 68 18.48 -7.58 -4.38
CA GLY A 68 18.41 -6.29 -5.06
C GLY A 68 17.17 -5.49 -4.69
N VAL A 69 17.18 -4.21 -5.03
CA VAL A 69 16.04 -3.31 -4.87
C VAL A 69 15.76 -2.60 -6.18
N THR A 70 14.53 -2.69 -6.66
CA THR A 70 14.05 -1.91 -7.80
C THR A 70 13.01 -0.90 -7.32
N LEU A 71 13.23 0.36 -7.65
CA LEU A 71 12.39 1.49 -7.29
C LEU A 71 11.68 2.03 -8.53
N GLU A 72 10.36 2.21 -8.47
CA GLU A 72 9.58 2.84 -9.52
C GLU A 72 8.86 4.06 -8.93
N ALA A 73 9.28 5.24 -9.33
CA ALA A 73 8.73 6.51 -8.86
C ALA A 73 9.05 7.64 -9.84
N THR A 74 8.58 8.84 -9.56
CA THR A 74 9.04 10.02 -10.31
C THR A 74 10.51 10.31 -10.02
N ALA A 75 11.23 10.92 -10.95
CA ALA A 75 12.65 11.28 -10.77
C ALA A 75 12.90 12.16 -9.53
N SER A 76 11.92 12.96 -9.10
CA SER A 76 12.00 13.72 -7.85
C SER A 76 11.86 12.83 -6.62
N ALA A 77 10.91 11.90 -6.61
CA ALA A 77 10.68 10.99 -5.48
C ALA A 77 11.85 10.01 -5.30
N LEU A 78 12.49 9.53 -6.38
CA LEU A 78 13.67 8.67 -6.30
C LEU A 78 14.82 9.31 -5.52
N ARG A 79 15.00 10.63 -5.62
CA ARG A 79 16.03 11.36 -4.85
C ARG A 79 15.74 11.41 -3.34
N ASP A 80 14.48 11.29 -2.96
CA ASP A 80 14.03 11.31 -1.55
C ASP A 80 13.97 9.89 -0.95
N ILE A 81 14.28 8.85 -1.74
CA ILE A 81 14.36 7.47 -1.26
C ILE A 81 15.80 7.11 -0.95
N ARG A 82 16.07 6.82 0.31
CA ARG A 82 17.38 6.32 0.77
C ARG A 82 17.34 4.81 0.92
N THR A 83 18.38 4.15 0.44
CA THR A 83 18.55 2.68 0.56
C THR A 83 19.94 2.43 1.09
N GLU A 84 20.03 1.71 2.19
CA GLU A 84 21.29 1.41 2.85
C GLU A 84 21.27 0.00 3.43
N VAL A 85 22.39 -0.70 3.34
CA VAL A 85 22.61 -1.97 4.04
C VAL A 85 23.68 -1.76 5.11
N ARG A 86 23.28 -2.00 6.35
CA ARG A 86 24.22 -2.01 7.51
C ARG A 86 24.17 -3.36 8.21
N GLY A 87 25.27 -4.07 8.24
CA GLY A 87 25.32 -5.46 8.71
C GLY A 87 24.39 -6.33 7.88
N ARG A 88 23.36 -6.91 8.51
CA ARG A 88 22.37 -7.76 7.86
C ARG A 88 21.02 -7.07 7.64
N LYS A 89 20.95 -5.74 7.85
CA LYS A 89 19.71 -4.96 7.74
C LYS A 89 19.74 -4.06 6.50
N LEU A 90 18.79 -4.24 5.59
CA LEU A 90 18.45 -3.33 4.52
C LEU A 90 17.44 -2.31 5.05
N THR A 91 17.77 -1.04 5.05
CA THR A 91 16.87 0.07 5.40
C THR A 91 16.48 0.83 4.15
N ILE A 92 15.19 0.97 3.92
CA ILE A 92 14.62 1.80 2.85
C ILE A 92 13.76 2.88 3.51
N ARG A 93 14.20 4.12 3.37
CA ARG A 93 13.50 5.27 3.95
C ARG A 93 13.00 6.19 2.84
N VAL A 94 11.69 6.43 2.84
CA VAL A 94 11.03 7.35 1.90
C VAL A 94 10.79 8.66 2.63
N GLU A 95 11.66 9.65 2.40
CA GLU A 95 11.53 10.99 2.98
C GLU A 95 10.49 11.79 2.20
N SER A 96 9.26 11.84 2.70
CA SER A 96 8.22 12.70 2.10
C SER A 96 8.47 14.15 2.46
N LYS A 97 9.19 14.89 1.62
CA LYS A 97 9.29 16.36 1.72
C LYS A 97 8.04 17.04 1.15
N HIS A 98 6.86 16.50 1.46
CA HIS A 98 5.62 17.13 1.00
C HIS A 98 5.40 18.45 1.74
N HIS A 99 5.56 19.55 1.01
CA HIS A 99 5.05 20.84 1.46
C HIS A 99 3.52 20.74 1.49
N TRP A 100 2.90 21.09 2.62
CA TRP A 100 1.46 21.07 2.89
C TRP A 100 0.58 21.70 1.80
N TRP A 101 1.15 22.57 0.95
CA TRP A 101 0.44 23.23 -0.16
C TRP A 101 0.32 22.38 -1.43
N GLN A 102 1.06 21.27 -1.57
CA GLN A 102 1.00 20.41 -2.76
C GLN A 102 -0.32 19.65 -2.87
N TRP A 103 -0.97 19.32 -1.75
CA TRP A 103 -2.30 18.71 -1.81
C TRP A 103 -3.38 19.69 -2.31
N LEU A 104 -3.19 21.02 -2.14
CA LEU A 104 -4.11 22.05 -2.63
C LEU A 104 -4.13 22.16 -4.16
N ILE A 105 -3.07 21.76 -4.84
CA ILE A 105 -2.98 21.83 -6.32
C ILE A 105 -3.28 20.48 -6.99
N GLY A 106 -3.80 19.49 -6.25
CA GLY A 106 -4.26 18.22 -6.80
C GLY A 106 -3.17 17.33 -7.42
N ALA A 107 -1.90 17.60 -7.16
CA ALA A 107 -0.80 16.73 -7.53
C ALA A 107 -0.83 15.50 -6.62
N ALA A 108 -1.63 14.49 -6.97
CA ALA A 108 -1.60 13.19 -6.33
C ALA A 108 -0.19 12.59 -6.52
N ALA A 109 0.67 12.77 -5.52
CA ALA A 109 1.95 12.10 -5.50
C ALA A 109 1.68 10.59 -5.54
N ARG A 110 2.10 9.94 -6.62
CA ARG A 110 1.96 8.49 -6.73
C ARG A 110 2.88 7.85 -5.69
N THR A 111 2.31 6.93 -4.91
CA THR A 111 3.07 6.14 -3.95
C THR A 111 4.21 5.41 -4.66
N PRO A 112 5.47 5.56 -4.22
CA PRO A 112 6.60 4.84 -4.79
C PRO A 112 6.36 3.33 -4.69
N LYS A 113 6.70 2.61 -5.78
CA LYS A 113 6.72 1.15 -5.77
C LYS A 113 8.14 0.67 -5.54
N VAL A 114 8.27 -0.29 -4.64
CA VAL A 114 9.57 -0.88 -4.26
C VAL A 114 9.48 -2.37 -4.44
N THR A 115 10.31 -2.94 -5.28
CA THR A 115 10.47 -4.40 -5.37
C THR A 115 11.77 -4.79 -4.70
N ILE A 116 11.70 -5.73 -3.75
CA ILE A 116 12.85 -6.21 -3.00
C ILE A 116 13.02 -7.70 -3.32
N ASP A 117 14.13 -8.02 -3.98
CA ASP A 117 14.57 -9.39 -4.20
C ASP A 117 15.49 -9.79 -3.04
N PHE A 118 15.23 -10.94 -2.41
CA PHE A 118 15.99 -11.41 -1.26
C PHE A 118 16.14 -12.94 -1.27
N ILE A 119 17.17 -13.44 -0.60
CA ILE A 119 17.44 -14.89 -0.46
C ILE A 119 16.81 -15.41 0.81
N GLN A 120 17.05 -14.73 1.92
CA GLN A 120 16.56 -15.09 3.25
C GLN A 120 15.95 -13.86 3.94
N LEU A 121 14.86 -14.06 4.68
CA LEU A 121 14.25 -13.01 5.49
C LEU A 121 13.93 -13.53 6.88
N ASP A 122 14.56 -12.94 7.90
CA ASP A 122 14.37 -13.26 9.31
C ASP A 122 13.51 -12.22 10.02
N ARG A 123 13.58 -10.94 9.56
CA ARG A 123 12.85 -9.82 10.16
C ARG A 123 12.39 -8.83 9.10
N LEU A 124 11.15 -8.36 9.25
CA LEU A 124 10.56 -7.29 8.46
C LEU A 124 9.95 -6.26 9.41
N GLU A 125 10.51 -5.06 9.40
CA GLU A 125 10.03 -3.91 10.16
C GLU A 125 9.41 -2.90 9.19
N ALA A 126 8.23 -2.37 9.49
CA ALA A 126 7.63 -1.32 8.68
C ALA A 126 6.97 -0.26 9.54
N SER A 127 7.27 1.00 9.25
CA SER A 127 6.70 2.16 9.91
C SER A 127 6.12 3.16 8.92
N GLY A 128 5.08 3.90 9.32
CA GLY A 128 4.39 4.86 8.47
C GLY A 128 3.19 4.28 7.74
N ALA A 129 3.09 4.44 6.41
CA ALA A 129 1.96 4.00 5.57
C ALA A 129 2.44 3.05 4.46
N VAL A 130 2.78 1.82 4.82
CA VAL A 130 3.41 0.84 3.92
C VAL A 130 2.43 -0.28 3.58
N ALA A 131 2.30 -0.60 2.28
CA ALA A 131 1.58 -1.77 1.81
C ALA A 131 2.56 -2.79 1.25
N ILE A 132 2.58 -4.01 1.81
CA ILE A 132 3.55 -5.05 1.49
C ILE A 132 2.83 -6.28 0.96
N VAL A 133 3.31 -6.84 -0.14
CA VAL A 133 2.81 -8.09 -0.71
C VAL A 133 3.93 -9.06 -1.00
N ALA A 134 3.69 -10.34 -0.73
CA ALA A 134 4.55 -11.45 -1.14
C ALA A 134 3.69 -12.61 -1.64
N SER A 135 4.07 -13.22 -2.76
CA SER A 135 3.38 -14.42 -3.28
C SER A 135 3.70 -15.66 -2.46
N SER A 136 4.96 -15.79 -2.06
CA SER A 136 5.44 -16.88 -1.20
C SER A 136 6.60 -16.38 -0.35
N LEU A 137 6.75 -16.96 0.84
CA LEU A 137 7.88 -16.70 1.72
C LEU A 137 8.18 -17.95 2.54
N LYS A 138 9.45 -18.37 2.55
CA LYS A 138 9.95 -19.47 3.35
C LYS A 138 11.00 -18.96 4.32
N ALA A 139 10.84 -19.28 5.60
CA ALA A 139 11.78 -18.92 6.66
C ALA A 139 11.84 -20.00 7.74
N SER A 140 12.93 -20.07 8.49
CA SER A 140 12.93 -20.84 9.73
C SER A 140 12.16 -20.10 10.81
N GLU A 141 12.52 -18.85 11.03
CA GLU A 141 11.84 -17.93 11.93
C GLU A 141 11.61 -16.61 11.18
N LEU A 142 10.40 -16.06 11.31
CA LEU A 142 10.05 -14.79 10.72
C LEU A 142 9.47 -13.85 11.77
N HIS A 143 10.06 -12.67 11.90
CA HIS A 143 9.61 -11.60 12.78
C HIS A 143 9.04 -10.46 11.97
N LEU A 144 7.82 -10.06 12.26
CA LEU A 144 7.09 -8.98 11.57
C LEU A 144 6.74 -7.91 12.60
N ASP A 145 7.34 -6.72 12.46
CA ASP A 145 7.12 -5.59 13.36
C ASP A 145 6.47 -4.43 12.58
N PHE A 146 5.28 -4.00 12.98
CA PHE A 146 4.55 -2.95 12.28
C PHE A 146 4.15 -1.81 13.20
N ALA A 147 4.44 -0.58 12.76
CA ALA A 147 4.03 0.64 13.44
C ALA A 147 3.33 1.61 12.47
N GLY A 148 2.13 2.07 12.82
CA GLY A 148 1.38 3.01 11.99
C GLY A 148 0.27 2.37 11.16
N ALA A 149 0.13 2.76 9.87
CA ALA A 149 -0.94 2.30 8.97
C ALA A 149 -0.40 1.24 7.98
N CYS A 150 0.12 0.13 8.48
CA CYS A 150 0.75 -0.91 7.68
C CYS A 150 -0.24 -1.98 7.20
N ARG A 151 -0.02 -2.46 5.96
CA ARG A 151 -0.75 -3.59 5.41
C ARG A 151 0.23 -4.62 4.88
N LEU A 152 0.09 -5.89 5.30
CA LEU A 152 0.85 -7.02 4.79
C LEU A 152 -0.08 -8.08 4.23
N LYS A 153 0.28 -8.65 3.09
CA LYS A 153 -0.34 -9.85 2.54
C LYS A 153 0.73 -10.83 2.07
N ILE A 154 0.71 -12.05 2.62
CA ILE A 154 1.55 -13.17 2.14
C ILE A 154 0.61 -14.31 1.74
N ALA A 155 0.69 -14.75 0.47
CA ALA A 155 -0.24 -15.74 -0.05
C ALA A 155 0.17 -17.19 0.25
N ASP A 156 1.47 -17.46 0.46
CA ASP A 156 1.98 -18.76 0.91
C ASP A 156 3.19 -18.56 1.84
N LEU A 157 2.94 -18.59 3.14
CA LEU A 157 3.99 -18.53 4.17
C LEU A 157 4.31 -19.93 4.69
N GLN A 158 5.57 -20.28 4.66
CA GLN A 158 6.09 -21.52 5.25
C GLN A 158 7.17 -21.17 6.27
N ALA A 159 6.91 -21.40 7.55
CA ALA A 159 7.88 -21.14 8.60
C ALA A 159 7.74 -22.13 9.78
N ASN A 160 8.80 -22.29 10.56
CA ASN A 160 8.68 -22.99 11.84
C ASN A 160 8.07 -22.05 12.90
N ARG A 161 8.56 -20.81 12.98
CA ARG A 161 8.05 -19.82 13.92
C ARG A 161 7.74 -18.51 13.22
N LEU A 162 6.56 -17.97 13.51
CA LEU A 162 6.12 -16.64 13.11
C LEU A 162 5.86 -15.81 14.36
N ARG A 163 6.48 -14.62 14.44
CA ARG A 163 6.13 -13.60 15.42
C ARG A 163 5.61 -12.36 14.72
N VAL A 164 4.51 -11.79 15.23
CA VAL A 164 3.88 -10.58 14.68
C VAL A 164 3.61 -9.60 15.80
N ASP A 165 4.26 -8.46 15.75
CA ASP A 165 4.05 -7.34 16.66
C ASP A 165 3.44 -6.20 15.84
N GLY A 166 2.19 -5.83 16.13
CA GLY A 166 1.45 -4.80 15.38
C GLY A 166 0.96 -3.68 16.27
N ALA A 167 1.40 -2.44 16.00
CA ALA A 167 0.96 -1.25 16.70
C ALA A 167 0.26 -0.27 15.74
N GLY A 168 -0.89 0.27 16.14
CA GLY A 168 -1.66 1.23 15.33
C GLY A 168 -2.76 0.61 14.49
N ALA A 169 -2.90 1.04 13.23
CA ALA A 169 -3.92 0.55 12.28
C ALA A 169 -3.34 -0.51 11.33
N THR A 170 -2.85 -1.61 11.87
CA THR A 170 -2.18 -2.66 11.12
C THR A 170 -3.18 -3.67 10.55
N ARG A 171 -2.97 -4.07 9.28
CA ARG A 171 -3.71 -5.17 8.66
C ARG A 171 -2.75 -6.22 8.14
N VAL A 172 -2.90 -7.45 8.64
CA VAL A 172 -2.06 -8.60 8.25
C VAL A 172 -2.96 -9.71 7.72
N ASP A 173 -2.74 -10.13 6.48
CA ASP A 173 -3.47 -11.22 5.82
C ASP A 173 -2.45 -12.31 5.43
N LEU A 174 -2.53 -13.49 6.04
CA LEU A 174 -1.58 -14.57 5.84
C LEU A 174 -2.28 -15.89 5.48
N ALA A 175 -1.67 -16.63 4.55
CA ALA A 175 -2.05 -18.01 4.23
C ALA A 175 -0.80 -18.90 4.17
N GLY A 176 -0.95 -20.22 4.32
CA GLY A 176 0.12 -21.20 4.28
C GLY A 176 0.20 -22.09 5.52
N ARG A 177 1.41 -22.35 6.02
CA ARG A 177 1.63 -23.20 7.20
C ARG A 177 2.80 -22.73 8.05
N VAL A 178 2.59 -22.72 9.37
CA VAL A 178 3.64 -22.50 10.36
C VAL A 178 3.52 -23.52 11.49
N ALA A 179 4.59 -23.83 12.22
CA ALA A 179 4.45 -24.68 13.39
C ALA A 179 3.96 -23.88 14.60
N GLU A 180 4.49 -22.69 14.80
CA GLU A 180 4.12 -21.81 15.90
C GLU A 180 3.88 -20.38 15.41
N GLN A 181 2.83 -19.72 15.93
CA GLN A 181 2.64 -18.30 15.75
C GLN A 181 2.40 -17.61 17.10
N ASP A 182 3.07 -16.48 17.27
CA ASP A 182 2.96 -15.60 18.42
C ASP A 182 2.59 -14.19 17.93
N ILE A 183 1.43 -13.69 18.35
CA ILE A 183 0.85 -12.47 17.80
C ILE A 183 0.53 -11.50 18.93
N ASP A 184 1.06 -10.29 18.86
CA ASP A 184 0.72 -9.17 19.74
C ASP A 184 0.16 -8.00 18.88
N LEU A 185 -1.10 -7.68 19.11
CA LEU A 185 -1.77 -6.58 18.40
C LEU A 185 -2.18 -5.51 19.40
N SER A 186 -1.63 -4.31 19.22
CA SER A 186 -2.00 -3.14 20.00
C SER A 186 -2.66 -2.07 19.11
N GLY A 187 -3.77 -1.48 19.58
CA GLY A 187 -4.52 -0.47 18.83
C GLY A 187 -5.73 -1.02 18.07
N ALA A 188 -5.91 -0.65 16.79
CA ALA A 188 -7.03 -1.04 15.94
C ALA A 188 -6.60 -2.01 14.83
N GLY A 189 -5.81 -3.00 15.17
CA GLY A 189 -5.26 -3.97 14.23
C GLY A 189 -6.26 -5.01 13.72
N SER A 190 -6.01 -5.55 12.53
CA SER A 190 -6.73 -6.69 11.96
C SER A 190 -5.73 -7.75 11.51
N TYR A 191 -5.81 -8.93 12.10
CA TYR A 191 -5.02 -10.10 11.73
C TYR A 191 -5.94 -11.19 11.16
N ARG A 192 -5.72 -11.57 9.91
CA ARG A 192 -6.49 -12.60 9.22
C ARG A 192 -5.57 -13.72 8.76
N ALA A 193 -5.67 -14.85 9.41
CA ALA A 193 -4.86 -16.03 9.20
C ALA A 193 -5.72 -17.31 9.27
N GLU A 194 -6.95 -17.25 8.79
CA GLU A 194 -7.83 -18.40 8.67
C GLU A 194 -7.26 -19.48 7.74
N ASP A 195 -6.50 -19.04 6.72
CA ASP A 195 -5.83 -19.91 5.74
C ASP A 195 -4.36 -20.22 6.12
N LEU A 196 -3.87 -19.74 7.27
CA LEU A 196 -2.56 -20.06 7.81
C LEU A 196 -2.70 -21.13 8.89
N VAL A 197 -2.46 -22.39 8.53
CA VAL A 197 -2.54 -23.50 9.47
C VAL A 197 -1.36 -23.48 10.43
N SER A 198 -1.62 -23.51 11.74
CA SER A 198 -0.59 -23.59 12.77
C SER A 198 -0.84 -24.74 13.76
N ASP A 199 0.22 -25.28 14.34
CA ASP A 199 0.09 -26.25 15.43
C ASP A 199 -0.22 -25.54 16.75
N ARG A 200 0.54 -24.50 17.07
CA ARG A 200 0.43 -23.72 18.29
C ARG A 200 0.25 -22.23 17.97
N THR A 201 -0.71 -21.61 18.61
CA THR A 201 -0.96 -20.18 18.49
C THR A 201 -1.01 -19.54 19.87
N ALA A 202 -0.22 -18.50 20.08
CA ALA A 202 -0.38 -17.53 21.16
C ALA A 202 -0.80 -16.20 20.56
N LEU A 203 -1.84 -15.58 21.10
CA LEU A 203 -2.40 -14.33 20.58
C LEU A 203 -2.81 -13.40 21.70
N GLN A 204 -2.31 -12.17 21.67
CA GLN A 204 -2.73 -11.09 22.56
C GLN A 204 -3.29 -9.93 21.73
N VAL A 205 -4.48 -9.45 22.08
CA VAL A 205 -5.10 -8.27 21.48
C VAL A 205 -5.33 -7.23 22.56
N SER A 206 -4.66 -6.10 22.42
CA SER A 206 -4.80 -4.94 23.31
C SER A 206 -5.45 -3.78 22.55
N GLY A 207 -6.69 -3.43 22.91
CA GLY A 207 -7.43 -2.34 22.23
C GLY A 207 -8.70 -2.83 21.51
N ALA A 208 -8.93 -2.35 20.27
CA ALA A 208 -10.14 -2.65 19.48
C ALA A 208 -9.82 -3.50 18.23
N GLY A 209 -8.91 -4.45 18.36
CA GLY A 209 -8.47 -5.30 17.25
C GLY A 209 -9.38 -6.47 16.94
N LYS A 210 -9.25 -7.00 15.71
CA LYS A 210 -9.87 -8.26 15.30
C LYS A 210 -8.80 -9.25 14.83
N ALA A 211 -8.84 -10.48 15.35
CA ALA A 211 -7.96 -11.55 14.88
C ALA A 211 -8.77 -12.79 14.48
N ILE A 212 -8.33 -13.42 13.38
CA ILE A 212 -8.83 -14.74 12.97
C ILE A 212 -7.61 -15.63 12.79
N VAL A 213 -7.58 -16.77 13.49
CA VAL A 213 -6.45 -17.71 13.45
C VAL A 213 -6.92 -19.13 13.16
N ASN A 214 -6.04 -19.97 12.65
CA ASN A 214 -6.30 -21.39 12.44
C ASN A 214 -5.26 -22.19 13.25
N ALA A 215 -5.71 -22.81 14.35
CA ALA A 215 -4.85 -23.58 15.25
C ALA A 215 -5.36 -25.01 15.35
N THR A 216 -4.40 -25.98 15.31
CA THR A 216 -4.75 -27.41 15.32
C THR A 216 -4.53 -28.11 16.66
N LYS A 217 -3.56 -27.66 17.48
CA LYS A 217 -3.22 -28.30 18.76
C LYS A 217 -3.57 -27.43 19.96
N THR A 218 -3.00 -26.20 20.02
CA THR A 218 -3.22 -25.31 21.16
C THR A 218 -3.46 -23.87 20.72
N LEU A 219 -4.36 -23.18 21.40
CA LEU A 219 -4.63 -21.76 21.24
C LEU A 219 -4.62 -21.09 22.62
N LYS A 220 -3.67 -20.18 22.86
CA LYS A 220 -3.72 -19.24 23.97
C LYS A 220 -4.16 -17.88 23.42
N ALA A 221 -5.31 -17.42 23.85
CA ALA A 221 -5.87 -16.16 23.35
C ALA A 221 -6.19 -15.22 24.51
N GLY A 222 -5.55 -14.05 24.51
CA GLY A 222 -5.78 -12.97 25.45
C GLY A 222 -6.43 -11.75 24.75
N ILE A 223 -7.36 -11.09 25.43
CA ILE A 223 -7.95 -9.82 25.00
C ILE A 223 -7.94 -8.85 26.18
N SER A 224 -7.35 -7.68 25.95
CA SER A 224 -7.46 -6.54 26.85
C SER A 224 -8.14 -5.38 26.11
N GLY A 225 -9.43 -5.16 26.37
CA GLY A 225 -10.22 -4.13 25.70
C GLY A 225 -11.46 -4.63 25.00
N ALA A 226 -11.75 -4.14 23.76
CA ALA A 226 -12.95 -4.43 22.97
C ALA A 226 -12.65 -5.28 21.72
N GLY A 227 -11.71 -6.21 21.82
CA GLY A 227 -11.28 -7.05 20.69
C GLY A 227 -12.19 -8.21 20.35
N LEU A 228 -12.06 -8.73 19.12
CA LEU A 228 -12.73 -9.96 18.69
C LEU A 228 -11.67 -10.96 18.18
N VAL A 229 -11.60 -12.13 18.83
CA VAL A 229 -10.80 -13.26 18.36
C VAL A 229 -11.71 -14.36 17.87
N GLU A 230 -11.55 -14.76 16.62
CA GLU A 230 -12.20 -15.92 16.03
C GLU A 230 -11.13 -16.97 15.70
N TYR A 231 -11.45 -18.25 15.89
CA TYR A 231 -10.51 -19.32 15.54
C TYR A 231 -11.19 -20.45 14.76
N VAL A 232 -10.39 -21.05 13.89
CA VAL A 232 -10.71 -22.25 13.08
C VAL A 232 -9.90 -23.41 13.65
N GLY A 233 -10.39 -24.64 13.49
CA GLY A 233 -9.77 -25.85 14.02
C GLY A 233 -10.40 -26.31 15.32
N ASP A 234 -9.75 -27.26 15.97
CA ASP A 234 -10.19 -27.87 17.23
C ASP A 234 -9.03 -27.96 18.27
N PRO A 235 -8.40 -26.82 18.59
CA PRO A 235 -7.30 -26.79 19.53
C PRO A 235 -7.78 -26.89 20.98
N ALA A 236 -6.88 -27.26 21.90
CA ALA A 236 -7.07 -26.97 23.31
C ALA A 236 -6.97 -25.45 23.52
N VAL A 237 -8.04 -24.82 24.05
CA VAL A 237 -8.16 -23.37 24.12
C VAL A 237 -8.02 -22.86 25.55
N GLU A 238 -7.03 -22.01 25.78
CA GLU A 238 -6.87 -21.18 26.97
C GLU A 238 -7.30 -19.74 26.64
N ARG A 239 -8.19 -19.15 27.43
CA ARG A 239 -8.78 -17.83 27.21
C ARG A 239 -8.55 -16.94 28.42
N ASP A 240 -8.08 -15.71 28.12
CA ASP A 240 -7.98 -14.64 29.11
C ASP A 240 -8.63 -13.38 28.53
N VAL A 241 -9.73 -12.91 29.11
CA VAL A 241 -10.47 -11.74 28.60
C VAL A 241 -10.64 -10.71 29.71
N SER A 242 -9.99 -9.58 29.53
CA SER A 242 -10.13 -8.38 30.35
C SER A 242 -10.82 -7.28 29.51
N GLY A 243 -12.08 -6.99 29.80
CA GLY A 243 -12.89 -6.00 29.07
C GLY A 243 -14.15 -6.60 28.42
N ILE A 244 -14.56 -6.03 27.28
CA ILE A 244 -15.78 -6.42 26.55
C ILE A 244 -15.47 -7.24 25.28
N GLY A 245 -14.27 -7.80 25.20
CA GLY A 245 -13.81 -8.63 24.08
C GLY A 245 -14.50 -9.99 24.02
N LYS A 246 -14.43 -10.65 22.87
CA LYS A 246 -15.02 -11.97 22.66
C LYS A 246 -14.06 -12.91 21.93
N ILE A 247 -13.95 -14.14 22.45
CA ILE A 247 -13.21 -15.24 21.82
C ILE A 247 -14.19 -16.36 21.47
N ARG A 248 -14.30 -16.71 20.18
CA ARG A 248 -15.24 -17.73 19.71
C ARG A 248 -14.68 -18.58 18.58
N ARG A 249 -15.16 -19.80 18.46
CA ARG A 249 -14.94 -20.63 17.27
C ARG A 249 -15.78 -20.09 16.12
N ARG A 250 -15.23 -20.15 14.92
CA ARG A 250 -15.88 -19.76 13.67
C ARG A 250 -16.61 -20.93 13.02
#